data_a803133f8587c5501555175546be089c
#
_entry.id   a803133f8587c5501555175546be089c
#
_cell.length_a   1.000
_cell.length_b   1.000
_cell.length_c   1.000
_cell.angle_alpha   90.00
_cell.angle_beta   90.00
_cell.angle_gamma   90.00
#
_symmetry.space_group_name_H-M   'P 1'
#
loop_
_entity.id
_entity.type
_entity.pdbx_description
1 polymer ?
#
loop_
_entity_poly.entity_id
_entity_poly.type
_entity_poly.pdbx_seq_one_letter_code
_entity_poly.pdbx_strand_id
1 'polypeptide(L)'
;MGFRELIDGSREIDGRVSVNFDMRLESERTGNEPILFREITESPGHSAVMNILTRQRLCEAFEVQPGELIDILSWAMENPSEPILVDGANAPVFENTMDDTDLFSIPIPWHYSEDGGRYQSASIIIAQHGGLRNTSFHRQLVKG
;
A
#
# COMPACT_ATOMS: atom_id res chain seq x y z
N MET A 1 -7.30 8.47 -11.67
CA MET A 1 -6.86 7.05 -11.58
C MET A 1 -7.03 6.56 -10.16
N GLY A 2 -7.69 5.42 -9.96
CA GLY A 2 -7.88 4.81 -8.64
C GLY A 2 -6.82 3.73 -8.36
N PHE A 3 -6.74 3.28 -7.10
CA PHE A 3 -5.77 2.23 -6.70
C PHE A 3 -5.91 0.93 -7.53
N ARG A 4 -7.14 0.55 -7.87
CA ARG A 4 -7.39 -0.67 -8.68
C ARG A 4 -6.79 -0.56 -10.08
N GLU A 5 -6.86 0.60 -10.70
CA GLU A 5 -6.24 0.86 -12.01
C GLU A 5 -4.71 0.82 -11.94
N LEU A 6 -4.12 1.18 -10.79
CA LEU A 6 -2.68 1.04 -10.57
C LEU A 6 -2.23 -0.43 -10.46
N ILE A 7 -3.12 -1.36 -10.12
CA ILE A 7 -2.83 -2.79 -10.05
C ILE A 7 -2.90 -3.44 -11.44
N ASP A 8 -3.69 -2.88 -12.36
CA ASP A 8 -3.85 -3.41 -13.71
C ASP A 8 -2.50 -3.52 -14.43
N GLY A 9 -2.29 -4.64 -15.11
CA GLY A 9 -1.02 -4.96 -15.75
C GLY A 9 0.11 -5.39 -14.80
N SER A 10 -0.17 -5.57 -13.50
CA SER A 10 0.80 -6.20 -12.59
C SER A 10 0.98 -7.68 -12.95
N ARG A 11 2.24 -8.14 -12.87
CA ARG A 11 2.55 -9.55 -13.07
C ARG A 11 2.00 -10.37 -11.91
N GLU A 12 1.14 -11.33 -12.19
CA GLU A 12 0.68 -12.27 -11.17
C GLU A 12 1.78 -13.29 -10.87
N ILE A 13 2.01 -13.57 -9.60
CA ILE A 13 2.91 -14.63 -9.15
C ILE A 13 2.08 -15.88 -8.95
N ASP A 14 2.46 -16.92 -9.69
CA ASP A 14 1.81 -18.23 -9.61
C ASP A 14 2.10 -18.92 -8.28
N GLY A 15 1.05 -19.52 -7.71
CA GLY A 15 1.16 -20.30 -6.49
C GLY A 15 1.14 -19.47 -5.21
N ARG A 16 1.31 -20.21 -4.12
CA ARG A 16 1.24 -19.64 -2.76
C ARG A 16 2.60 -19.14 -2.31
N VAL A 17 2.65 -17.92 -1.79
CA VAL A 17 3.85 -17.30 -1.24
C VAL A 17 3.70 -17.06 0.26
N SER A 18 4.82 -17.05 0.97
CA SER A 18 4.86 -16.69 2.39
C SER A 18 5.21 -15.20 2.56
N VAL A 19 4.62 -14.56 3.56
CA VAL A 19 5.06 -13.23 4.00
C VAL A 19 6.48 -13.29 4.60
N ASN A 20 6.94 -14.47 5.03
CA ASN A 20 8.26 -14.67 5.58
C ASN A 20 9.27 -14.86 4.43
N PHE A 21 9.81 -13.75 3.96
CA PHE A 21 10.86 -13.59 2.94
C PHE A 21 10.45 -13.85 1.48
N ASP A 22 9.47 -14.73 1.17
CA ASP A 22 9.16 -15.10 -0.23
C ASP A 22 8.69 -13.88 -1.04
N MET A 23 7.80 -13.05 -0.48
CA MET A 23 7.33 -11.85 -1.15
C MET A 23 8.48 -10.91 -1.54
N ARG A 24 9.48 -10.75 -0.66
CA ARG A 24 10.69 -9.97 -0.95
C ARG A 24 11.53 -10.64 -2.05
N LEU A 25 11.75 -11.95 -1.96
CA LEU A 25 12.53 -12.67 -2.95
C LEU A 25 11.91 -12.58 -4.35
N GLU A 26 10.58 -12.70 -4.44
CA GLU A 26 9.89 -12.50 -5.72
C GLU A 26 10.00 -11.06 -6.23
N SER A 27 9.91 -10.08 -5.34
CA SER A 27 10.12 -8.68 -5.70
C SER A 27 11.54 -8.43 -6.24
N GLU A 28 12.55 -9.04 -5.65
CA GLU A 28 13.94 -8.95 -6.14
C GLU A 28 14.13 -9.64 -7.50
N ARG A 29 13.49 -10.78 -7.72
CA ARG A 29 13.55 -11.52 -9.00
C ARG A 29 12.89 -10.76 -10.14
N THR A 30 11.81 -10.06 -9.86
CA THR A 30 11.07 -9.27 -10.86
C THR A 30 11.65 -7.86 -11.06
N GLY A 31 12.62 -7.47 -10.24
CA GLY A 31 13.18 -6.13 -10.26
C GLY A 31 12.14 -5.08 -9.85
N ASN A 32 11.91 -4.08 -10.72
CA ASN A 32 10.93 -3.01 -10.45
C ASN A 32 9.56 -3.26 -11.09
N GLU A 33 9.31 -4.46 -11.61
CA GLU A 33 8.01 -4.78 -12.18
C GLU A 33 6.94 -4.82 -11.09
N PRO A 34 5.75 -4.26 -11.33
CA PRO A 34 4.62 -4.43 -10.42
C PRO A 34 4.19 -5.89 -10.35
N ILE A 35 4.05 -6.39 -9.14
CA ILE A 35 3.68 -7.78 -8.89
C ILE A 35 2.45 -7.88 -7.99
N LEU A 36 1.62 -8.89 -8.27
CA LEU A 36 0.41 -9.21 -7.52
C LEU A 36 0.51 -10.65 -7.00
N PHE A 37 0.41 -10.81 -5.70
CA PHE A 37 0.31 -12.08 -5.00
C PHE A 37 -1.17 -12.37 -4.72
N ARG A 38 -1.70 -13.46 -5.32
CA ARG A 38 -3.10 -13.88 -5.13
C ARG A 38 -3.29 -14.77 -3.91
N GLU A 39 -2.32 -15.61 -3.62
CA GLU A 39 -2.38 -16.58 -2.53
C GLU A 39 -1.23 -16.36 -1.55
N ILE A 40 -1.56 -16.05 -0.31
CA ILE A 40 -0.58 -15.78 0.74
C ILE A 40 -0.80 -16.77 1.88
N THR A 41 0.26 -17.48 2.26
CA THR A 41 0.20 -18.60 3.20
C THR A 41 -0.39 -18.21 4.55
N GLU A 42 0.11 -17.12 5.13
CA GLU A 42 -0.28 -16.64 6.46
C GLU A 42 -1.53 -15.76 6.46
N SER A 43 -2.04 -15.42 5.27
CA SER A 43 -3.17 -14.50 5.11
C SER A 43 -4.17 -15.03 4.07
N PRO A 44 -4.84 -16.17 4.35
CA PRO A 44 -5.81 -16.75 3.42
C PRO A 44 -6.92 -15.76 3.07
N GLY A 45 -7.26 -15.69 1.79
CA GLY A 45 -8.30 -14.76 1.29
C GLY A 45 -7.82 -13.32 1.06
N HIS A 46 -6.59 -13.00 1.43
CA HIS A 46 -5.97 -11.71 1.11
C HIS A 46 -5.06 -11.83 -0.12
N SER A 47 -4.92 -10.72 -0.80
CA SER A 47 -3.90 -10.52 -1.84
C SER A 47 -3.03 -9.32 -1.50
N ALA A 48 -1.84 -9.26 -2.06
CA ALA A 48 -0.92 -8.14 -1.87
C ALA A 48 -0.28 -7.73 -3.19
N VAL A 49 0.09 -6.46 -3.27
CA VAL A 49 0.82 -5.90 -4.40
C VAL A 49 2.13 -5.28 -3.95
N MET A 50 3.16 -5.40 -4.77
CA MET A 50 4.45 -4.74 -4.56
C MET A 50 4.88 -4.01 -5.83
N ASN A 51 5.79 -3.05 -5.69
CA ASN A 51 6.40 -2.29 -6.79
C ASN A 51 5.41 -1.49 -7.66
N ILE A 52 4.23 -1.15 -7.14
CA ILE A 52 3.20 -0.42 -7.92
C ILE A 52 3.48 1.08 -8.06
N LEU A 53 4.24 1.68 -7.16
CA LEU A 53 4.55 3.12 -7.16
C LEU A 53 5.92 3.41 -7.76
N THR A 54 6.17 2.90 -8.96
CA THR A 54 7.38 3.29 -9.72
C THR A 54 7.21 4.70 -10.29
N ARG A 55 8.34 5.38 -10.57
CA ARG A 55 8.31 6.72 -11.18
C ARG A 55 7.51 6.72 -12.48
N GLN A 56 7.69 5.72 -13.32
CA GLN A 56 6.98 5.59 -14.59
C GLN A 56 5.47 5.52 -14.36
N ARG A 57 5.00 4.65 -13.46
CA ARG A 57 3.57 4.48 -13.19
C ARG A 57 2.94 5.74 -12.54
N LEU A 58 3.69 6.45 -11.72
CA LEU A 58 3.24 7.74 -11.21
C LEU A 58 3.09 8.77 -12.34
N CYS A 59 4.03 8.83 -13.28
CA CYS A 59 3.91 9.71 -14.45
C CYS A 59 2.70 9.35 -15.31
N GLU A 60 2.47 8.07 -15.55
CA GLU A 60 1.28 7.57 -16.26
C GLU A 60 -0.01 7.95 -15.52
N ALA A 61 -0.03 7.77 -14.18
CA ALA A 61 -1.18 8.08 -13.35
C ALA A 61 -1.54 9.57 -13.33
N PHE A 62 -0.53 10.44 -13.41
CA PHE A 62 -0.73 11.89 -13.45
C PHE A 62 -0.74 12.47 -14.87
N GLU A 63 -0.57 11.63 -15.89
CA GLU A 63 -0.52 12.03 -17.30
C GLU A 63 0.56 13.07 -17.58
N VAL A 64 1.74 12.92 -16.95
CA VAL A 64 2.88 13.84 -17.06
C VAL A 64 4.13 13.15 -17.55
N GLN A 65 5.08 13.91 -18.10
CA GLN A 65 6.41 13.40 -18.42
C GLN A 65 7.27 13.26 -17.14
N PRO A 66 8.30 12.39 -17.14
CA PRO A 66 9.15 12.16 -15.95
C PRO A 66 9.80 13.44 -15.37
N GLY A 67 10.06 14.46 -16.22
CA GLY A 67 10.60 15.75 -15.78
C GLY A 67 9.59 16.64 -15.07
N GLU A 68 8.29 16.44 -15.32
CA GLU A 68 7.20 17.26 -14.81
C GLU A 68 6.61 16.73 -13.49
N LEU A 69 7.01 15.52 -13.08
CA LEU A 69 6.43 14.85 -11.88
C LEU A 69 6.59 15.68 -10.61
N ILE A 70 7.74 16.34 -10.43
CA ILE A 70 7.99 17.19 -9.26
C ILE A 70 7.13 18.45 -9.31
N ASP A 71 6.96 19.02 -10.48
CA ASP A 71 6.19 20.25 -10.67
C ASP A 71 4.72 20.02 -10.35
N ILE A 72 4.11 18.92 -10.84
CA ILE A 72 2.71 18.59 -10.52
C ILE A 72 2.50 18.29 -9.04
N LEU A 73 3.44 17.61 -8.39
CA LEU A 73 3.38 17.33 -6.96
C LEU A 73 3.52 18.62 -6.13
N SER A 74 4.43 19.52 -6.51
CA SER A 74 4.61 20.83 -5.87
C SER A 74 3.35 21.69 -6.04
N TRP A 75 2.80 21.71 -7.25
CA TRP A 75 1.55 22.41 -7.53
C TRP A 75 0.40 21.89 -6.65
N ALA A 76 0.26 20.57 -6.53
CA ALA A 76 -0.79 19.97 -5.70
C ALA A 76 -0.65 20.33 -4.20
N MET A 77 0.56 20.46 -3.70
CA MET A 77 0.81 20.92 -2.33
C MET A 77 0.44 22.39 -2.11
N GLU A 78 0.64 23.22 -3.11
CA GLU A 78 0.30 24.65 -3.07
C GLU A 78 -1.19 24.93 -3.34
N ASN A 79 -1.88 23.96 -3.98
CA ASN A 79 -3.30 24.09 -4.37
C ASN A 79 -4.15 22.97 -3.73
N PRO A 80 -4.25 22.90 -2.39
CA PRO A 80 -5.06 21.89 -1.73
C PRO A 80 -6.54 22.08 -2.06
N SER A 81 -7.25 20.95 -2.23
CA SER A 81 -8.72 20.95 -2.36
C SER A 81 -9.34 20.42 -1.07
N GLU A 82 -10.53 20.92 -0.76
CA GLU A 82 -11.30 20.38 0.37
C GLU A 82 -11.72 18.92 0.10
N PRO A 83 -11.61 18.02 1.07
CA PRO A 83 -12.05 16.65 0.91
C PRO A 83 -13.56 16.57 0.80
N ILE A 84 -14.04 15.71 -0.09
CA ILE A 84 -15.47 15.42 -0.23
C ILE A 84 -15.86 14.45 0.90
N LEU A 85 -16.81 14.87 1.73
CA LEU A 85 -17.39 14.02 2.75
C LEU A 85 -18.46 13.11 2.10
N VAL A 86 -18.33 11.82 2.32
CA VAL A 86 -19.32 10.81 1.92
C VAL A 86 -20.02 10.27 3.15
N ASP A 87 -21.31 9.89 2.99
CA ASP A 87 -22.05 9.22 4.04
C ASP A 87 -21.41 7.85 4.33
N GLY A 88 -21.24 7.51 5.62
CA GLY A 88 -20.65 6.26 6.05
C GLY A 88 -21.34 5.02 5.47
N ALA A 89 -22.67 5.08 5.24
CA ALA A 89 -23.42 4.00 4.58
C ALA A 89 -22.96 3.74 3.13
N ASN A 90 -22.36 4.72 2.48
CA ASN A 90 -21.88 4.65 1.09
C ASN A 90 -20.35 4.59 1.00
N ALA A 91 -19.65 4.50 2.12
CA ALA A 91 -18.19 4.45 2.14
C ALA A 91 -17.68 3.00 2.02
N PRO A 92 -16.96 2.63 0.94
CA PRO A 92 -16.48 1.26 0.72
C PRO A 92 -15.61 0.71 1.85
N VAL A 93 -14.99 1.57 2.64
CA VAL A 93 -14.15 1.18 3.78
C VAL A 93 -14.94 0.44 4.87
N PHE A 94 -16.26 0.59 4.92
CA PHE A 94 -17.14 -0.08 5.89
C PHE A 94 -17.83 -1.34 5.35
N GLU A 95 -17.56 -1.74 4.09
CA GLU A 95 -18.16 -2.96 3.50
C GLU A 95 -17.71 -4.24 4.22
N ASN A 96 -16.48 -4.22 4.76
CA ASN A 96 -15.92 -5.35 5.50
C ASN A 96 -15.41 -4.88 6.85
N THR A 97 -15.83 -5.55 7.92
CA THR A 97 -15.39 -5.32 9.29
C THR A 97 -14.87 -6.63 9.88
N MET A 98 -13.87 -6.57 10.72
CA MET A 98 -13.35 -7.70 11.49
C MET A 98 -13.65 -7.46 12.96
N ASP A 99 -14.39 -8.37 13.59
CA ASP A 99 -14.73 -8.28 15.02
C ASP A 99 -13.53 -8.69 15.91
N ASP A 100 -12.71 -9.63 15.42
CA ASP A 100 -11.49 -10.07 16.08
C ASP A 100 -10.29 -9.67 15.22
N THR A 101 -9.56 -8.65 15.67
CA THR A 101 -8.45 -8.05 14.91
C THR A 101 -7.15 -8.77 15.21
N ASP A 102 -6.71 -9.63 14.29
CA ASP A 102 -5.38 -10.20 14.29
C ASP A 102 -4.52 -9.55 13.19
N LEU A 103 -3.54 -8.74 13.60
CA LEU A 103 -2.62 -8.09 12.64
C LEU A 103 -1.72 -9.09 11.90
N PHE A 104 -1.55 -10.31 12.41
CA PHE A 104 -0.80 -11.37 11.71
C PHE A 104 -1.60 -12.00 10.58
N SER A 105 -2.92 -11.83 10.54
CA SER A 105 -3.76 -12.25 9.42
C SER A 105 -3.64 -11.32 8.20
N ILE A 106 -3.11 -10.11 8.39
CA ILE A 106 -2.86 -9.16 7.30
C ILE A 106 -1.51 -9.51 6.65
N PRO A 107 -1.39 -9.46 5.30
CA PRO A 107 -0.17 -9.87 4.60
C PRO A 107 0.96 -8.82 4.71
N ILE A 108 1.42 -8.58 5.92
CA ILE A 108 2.55 -7.70 6.19
C ILE A 108 3.85 -8.51 6.08
N PRO A 109 4.76 -8.18 5.16
CA PRO A 109 5.93 -9.00 4.91
C PRO A 109 7.01 -8.85 6.00
N TRP A 110 7.73 -9.95 6.24
CA TRP A 110 9.01 -9.97 6.93
C TRP A 110 10.10 -9.98 5.86
N HIS A 111 10.83 -8.88 5.74
CA HIS A 111 11.76 -8.70 4.61
C HIS A 111 13.10 -9.41 4.82
N TYR A 112 13.71 -9.27 5.99
CA TYR A 112 15.06 -9.79 6.27
C TYR A 112 15.09 -10.52 7.61
N SER A 113 15.92 -11.56 7.72
CA SER A 113 16.08 -12.36 8.93
C SER A 113 16.57 -11.53 10.13
N GLU A 114 17.31 -10.47 9.86
CA GLU A 114 17.84 -9.54 10.85
C GLU A 114 16.80 -8.52 11.34
N ASP A 115 15.68 -8.38 10.65
CA ASP A 115 14.57 -7.55 11.10
C ASP A 115 13.92 -8.15 12.36
N GLY A 116 13.44 -7.32 13.25
CA GLY A 116 12.74 -7.74 14.47
C GLY A 116 11.38 -8.44 14.24
N GLY A 117 10.96 -8.63 13.00
CA GLY A 117 9.70 -9.24 12.59
C GLY A 117 9.06 -8.55 11.40
N ARG A 118 7.74 -8.67 11.29
CA ARG A 118 6.95 -8.06 10.21
C ARG A 118 6.79 -6.57 10.46
N TYR A 119 7.04 -5.75 9.44
CA TYR A 119 6.91 -4.30 9.52
C TYR A 119 5.97 -3.74 8.46
N GLN A 120 5.06 -2.87 8.91
CA GLN A 120 4.46 -1.88 8.04
C GLN A 120 5.50 -0.77 7.84
N SER A 121 6.20 -0.78 6.71
CA SER A 121 7.37 0.08 6.50
C SER A 121 7.04 1.55 6.24
N ALA A 122 5.82 1.85 5.79
CA ALA A 122 5.38 3.19 5.44
C ALA A 122 3.89 3.41 5.74
N SER A 123 3.45 3.06 6.95
CA SER A 123 2.08 3.32 7.39
C SER A 123 1.81 4.81 7.47
N ILE A 124 0.64 5.22 6.99
CA ILE A 124 0.16 6.59 7.14
C ILE A 124 -0.71 6.65 8.40
N ILE A 125 -0.25 7.40 9.39
CA ILE A 125 -1.01 7.67 10.61
C ILE A 125 -1.71 9.01 10.47
N ILE A 126 -3.01 9.00 10.65
CA ILE A 126 -3.83 10.22 10.69
C ILE A 126 -4.27 10.41 12.14
N ALA A 127 -3.87 11.51 12.74
CA ALA A 127 -4.25 11.90 14.10
C ALA A 127 -5.02 13.22 14.09
N GLN A 128 -5.99 13.33 14.97
CA GLN A 128 -6.78 14.56 15.13
C GLN A 128 -6.90 14.92 16.61
N HIS A 129 -6.61 16.16 16.95
CA HIS A 129 -6.80 16.72 18.28
C HIS A 129 -7.16 18.20 18.20
N GLY A 130 -8.19 18.63 18.94
CA GLY A 130 -8.57 20.05 19.03
C GLY A 130 -8.89 20.71 17.67
N GLY A 131 -9.43 19.97 16.71
CA GLY A 131 -9.71 20.47 15.35
C GLY A 131 -8.50 20.47 14.40
N LEU A 132 -7.31 20.20 14.90
CA LEU A 132 -6.11 20.01 14.08
C LEU A 132 -5.98 18.56 13.65
N ARG A 133 -5.78 18.34 12.35
CA ARG A 133 -5.49 17.03 11.77
C ARG A 133 -4.03 17.01 11.32
N ASN A 134 -3.33 15.93 11.66
CA ASN A 134 -1.96 15.70 11.22
C ASN A 134 -1.85 14.34 10.54
N THR A 135 -0.99 14.26 9.55
CA THR A 135 -0.68 13.02 8.81
C THR A 135 0.82 12.81 8.80
N SER A 136 1.26 11.59 9.10
CA SER A 136 2.69 11.27 9.16
C SER A 136 2.97 9.84 8.73
N PHE A 137 4.18 9.59 8.23
CA PHE A 137 4.66 8.24 7.90
C PHE A 137 5.30 7.60 9.13
N HIS A 138 4.97 6.34 9.37
CA HIS A 138 5.53 5.57 10.47
C HIS A 138 5.96 4.18 10.02
N ARG A 139 7.09 3.73 10.57
CA ARG A 139 7.44 2.31 10.56
C ARG A 139 6.88 1.67 11.81
N GLN A 140 6.10 0.61 11.66
CA GLN A 140 5.44 -0.07 12.76
C GLN A 140 5.78 -1.56 12.73
N LEU A 141 6.38 -2.04 13.84
CA LEU A 141 6.58 -3.48 14.06
C LEU A 141 5.25 -4.10 14.50
N VAL A 142 4.82 -5.15 13.83
CA VAL A 142 3.67 -5.95 14.25
C VAL A 142 4.07 -6.80 15.44
N LYS A 143 3.32 -6.68 16.53
CA LYS A 143 3.46 -7.48 17.75
C LYS A 143 2.11 -8.09 18.11
N GLY A 144 2.14 -9.32 18.61
CA GLY A 144 1.00 -9.97 19.24
C GLY A 144 0.88 -9.61 20.71
#